data_f7ed84f3ae2177c1d2e552f469237618
#
_entry.id   f7ed84f3ae2177c1d2e552f469237618
#
_cell.length_a   1.000
_cell.length_b   1.000
_cell.length_c   1.000
_cell.angle_alpha   90.00
_cell.angle_beta   90.00
_cell.angle_gamma   90.00
#
_symmetry.space_group_name_H-M   'P 1'
#
loop_
_entity.id
_entity.type
_entity.pdbx_description
1 polymer ?
#
loop_
_entity_poly.entity_id
_entity_poly.type
_entity_poly.pdbx_seq_one_letter_code
_entity_poly.pdbx_strand_id
1 'polypeptide(L)'
;TLAMGLAFLYLPIVVLVIYSFNASQLVTVWGGWSLRWYQSFFNDQAMLAAAAMSLRVAAVSATLATVLGTLAAVALTRGERFKGRTLFSGMLYAPLVMPEVITGLSLLLLFVALGAERGFWTVTIAHTTLTMCFVTVIVQSRLGGLDRSLEEAAMDLGCNPVRAFVAVTLPLIAPAIAAGWMLAFTLSLDDLVIASFTTGPGSATLPIRIYSEVRLGVKPEINAICTLIIGSIT
;
A
#
# COMPACT_ATOMS: atom_id res chain seq x y z
N THR A 1 0.11 31.55 -7.92
CA THR A 1 -0.84 30.64 -7.21
C THR A 1 -0.33 29.20 -7.21
N LEU A 2 0.02 28.58 -8.36
CA LEU A 2 0.52 27.20 -8.43
C LEU A 2 1.83 27.02 -7.63
N ALA A 3 2.81 27.88 -7.83
CA ALA A 3 4.09 27.84 -7.12
C ALA A 3 3.93 27.97 -5.59
N MET A 4 2.98 28.80 -5.13
CA MET A 4 2.69 28.96 -3.70
C MET A 4 2.02 27.69 -3.12
N GLY A 5 1.13 27.04 -3.87
CA GLY A 5 0.53 25.77 -3.45
C GLY A 5 1.56 24.64 -3.37
N LEU A 6 2.43 24.52 -4.36
CA LEU A 6 3.53 23.55 -4.36
C LEU A 6 4.52 23.83 -3.22
N ALA A 7 4.91 25.09 -3.01
CA ALA A 7 5.79 25.45 -1.89
C ALA A 7 5.17 25.08 -0.54
N PHE A 8 3.90 25.35 -0.33
CA PHE A 8 3.18 24.98 0.91
C PHE A 8 3.17 23.46 1.13
N LEU A 9 3.03 22.68 0.06
CA LEU A 9 2.98 21.24 0.14
C LEU A 9 4.37 20.62 0.41
N TYR A 10 5.42 21.13 -0.30
CA TYR A 10 6.75 20.51 -0.24
C TYR A 10 7.66 21.11 0.86
N LEU A 11 7.40 22.34 1.32
CA LEU A 11 8.22 23.00 2.34
C LEU A 11 8.40 22.16 3.62
N PRO A 12 7.33 21.56 4.21
CA PRO A 12 7.48 20.71 5.39
C PRO A 12 8.40 19.49 5.14
N ILE A 13 8.30 18.89 3.94
CA ILE A 13 9.13 17.76 3.53
C ILE A 13 10.59 18.17 3.42
N VAL A 14 10.85 19.31 2.76
CA VAL A 14 12.20 19.86 2.63
C VAL A 14 12.81 20.18 3.99
N VAL A 15 12.03 20.79 4.89
CA VAL A 15 12.47 21.07 6.27
C VAL A 15 12.79 19.76 7.00
N LEU A 16 11.96 18.74 6.90
CA LEU A 16 12.19 17.42 7.50
C LEU A 16 13.51 16.81 6.97
N VAL A 17 13.72 16.85 5.66
CA VAL A 17 14.95 16.35 5.02
C VAL A 17 16.18 17.12 5.49
N ILE A 18 16.12 18.45 5.59
CA ILE A 18 17.23 19.26 6.12
C ILE A 18 17.51 18.89 7.57
N TYR A 19 16.47 18.81 8.41
CA TYR A 19 16.63 18.48 9.84
C TYR A 19 17.03 17.01 10.08
N SER A 20 16.93 16.13 9.10
CA SER A 20 17.47 14.76 9.20
C SER A 20 19.01 14.74 9.31
N PHE A 21 19.68 15.80 8.83
CA PHE A 21 21.12 15.98 8.94
C PHE A 21 21.53 16.81 10.17
N ASN A 22 20.61 17.19 11.05
CA ASN A 22 20.90 18.01 12.20
C ASN A 22 21.71 17.25 13.26
N ALA A 23 22.81 17.78 13.73
CA ALA A 23 23.67 17.19 14.78
C ALA A 23 23.04 17.27 16.18
N SER A 24 22.09 18.18 16.41
CA SER A 24 21.45 18.39 17.71
C SER A 24 20.57 17.19 18.14
N GLN A 25 20.47 16.93 19.43
CA GLN A 25 19.47 16.03 20.00
C GLN A 25 18.08 16.70 20.15
N LEU A 26 18.04 18.02 20.06
CA LEU A 26 16.79 18.77 20.12
C LEU A 26 16.27 18.97 18.70
N VAL A 27 15.03 18.58 18.45
CA VAL A 27 14.40 18.60 17.11
C VAL A 27 14.31 20.02 16.53
N THR A 28 14.17 21.02 17.42
CA THR A 28 13.95 22.42 17.02
C THR A 28 15.21 23.28 16.96
N VAL A 29 16.35 22.77 17.44
CA VAL A 29 17.62 23.50 17.52
C VAL A 29 18.58 22.97 16.48
N TRP A 30 19.08 23.83 15.61
CA TRP A 30 20.08 23.45 14.61
C TRP A 30 21.47 23.39 15.25
N GLY A 31 22.09 22.20 15.24
CA GLY A 31 23.41 21.94 15.83
C GLY A 31 24.54 21.69 14.81
N GLY A 32 24.29 21.98 13.51
CA GLY A 32 25.26 21.68 12.43
C GLY A 32 24.91 20.40 11.67
N TRP A 33 25.68 20.13 10.60
CA TRP A 33 25.48 18.97 9.73
C TRP A 33 26.08 17.69 10.33
N SER A 34 25.32 16.58 10.32
CA SER A 34 25.77 15.29 10.81
C SER A 34 24.95 14.14 10.20
N LEU A 35 25.59 12.99 10.02
CA LEU A 35 24.94 11.72 9.60
C LEU A 35 24.65 10.78 10.77
N ARG A 36 24.83 11.26 12.03
CA ARG A 36 24.74 10.44 13.24
C ARG A 36 23.41 9.68 13.36
N TRP A 37 22.29 10.28 12.94
CA TRP A 37 20.97 9.68 13.05
C TRP A 37 20.74 8.56 12.04
N TYR A 38 21.37 8.64 10.87
CA TYR A 38 21.40 7.54 9.90
C TYR A 38 22.20 6.37 10.44
N GLN A 39 23.36 6.62 11.08
CA GLN A 39 24.14 5.58 11.74
C GLN A 39 23.38 4.96 12.90
N SER A 40 22.67 5.76 13.72
CA SER A 40 21.82 5.30 14.79
C SER A 40 20.74 4.35 14.25
N PHE A 41 20.03 4.74 13.21
CA PHE A 41 19.01 3.91 12.57
C PHE A 41 19.55 2.55 12.10
N PHE A 42 20.68 2.54 11.40
CA PHE A 42 21.28 1.28 10.91
C PHE A 42 21.83 0.38 12.04
N ASN A 43 22.01 0.91 13.23
CA ASN A 43 22.41 0.14 14.42
C ASN A 43 21.20 -0.29 15.28
N ASP A 44 20.01 0.28 15.06
CA ASP A 44 18.79 -0.11 15.77
C ASP A 44 18.16 -1.36 15.14
N GLN A 45 18.45 -2.53 15.70
CA GLN A 45 17.92 -3.80 15.24
C GLN A 45 16.39 -3.87 15.27
N ALA A 46 15.74 -3.21 16.22
CA ALA A 46 14.28 -3.21 16.33
C ALA A 46 13.64 -2.37 15.22
N MET A 47 14.27 -1.25 14.86
CA MET A 47 13.82 -0.39 13.77
C MET A 47 14.04 -1.07 12.40
N LEU A 48 15.19 -1.71 12.20
CA LEU A 48 15.48 -2.48 10.99
C LEU A 48 14.53 -3.68 10.84
N ALA A 49 14.21 -4.37 11.92
CA ALA A 49 13.23 -5.46 11.89
C ALA A 49 11.83 -4.97 11.51
N ALA A 50 11.41 -3.81 12.05
CA ALA A 50 10.14 -3.20 11.70
C ALA A 50 10.11 -2.72 10.23
N ALA A 51 11.20 -2.16 9.72
CA ALA A 51 11.34 -1.80 8.30
C ALA A 51 11.25 -3.02 7.39
N ALA A 52 11.98 -4.09 7.71
CA ALA A 52 11.91 -5.34 6.97
C ALA A 52 10.51 -5.97 7.02
N MET A 53 9.83 -5.88 8.16
CA MET A 53 8.44 -6.33 8.30
C MET A 53 7.50 -5.55 7.38
N SER A 54 7.58 -4.20 7.40
CA SER A 54 6.77 -3.35 6.51
C SER A 54 7.00 -3.68 5.04
N LEU A 55 8.25 -3.81 4.59
CA LEU A 55 8.57 -4.14 3.20
C LEU A 55 8.02 -5.51 2.79
N ARG A 56 8.14 -6.51 3.66
CA ARG A 56 7.60 -7.86 3.38
C ARG A 56 6.08 -7.84 3.32
N VAL A 57 5.41 -7.20 4.28
CA VAL A 57 3.95 -7.06 4.28
C VAL A 57 3.50 -6.32 3.03
N ALA A 58 4.11 -5.18 2.71
CA ALA A 58 3.75 -4.37 1.54
C ALA A 58 3.94 -5.15 0.22
N ALA A 59 5.07 -5.83 0.04
CA ALA A 59 5.33 -6.61 -1.17
C ALA A 59 4.34 -7.78 -1.34
N VAL A 60 4.08 -8.53 -0.28
CA VAL A 60 3.17 -9.69 -0.34
C VAL A 60 1.73 -9.24 -0.50
N SER A 61 1.28 -8.25 0.30
CA SER A 61 -0.09 -7.74 0.20
C SER A 61 -0.38 -7.06 -1.15
N ALA A 62 0.55 -6.24 -1.67
CA ALA A 62 0.42 -5.63 -2.99
C ALA A 62 0.34 -6.68 -4.11
N THR A 63 1.13 -7.74 -4.02
CA THR A 63 1.10 -8.83 -5.01
C THR A 63 -0.23 -9.59 -4.96
N LEU A 64 -0.68 -9.98 -3.77
CA LEU A 64 -1.97 -10.64 -3.59
C LEU A 64 -3.13 -9.74 -4.03
N ALA A 65 -3.10 -8.46 -3.64
CA ALA A 65 -4.10 -7.47 -4.02
C ALA A 65 -4.14 -7.25 -5.54
N THR A 66 -2.99 -7.26 -6.20
CA THR A 66 -2.90 -7.10 -7.65
C THR A 66 -3.49 -8.30 -8.38
N VAL A 67 -3.19 -9.51 -7.94
CA VAL A 67 -3.77 -10.72 -8.54
C VAL A 67 -5.29 -10.73 -8.33
N LEU A 68 -5.75 -10.61 -7.08
CA LEU A 68 -7.18 -10.65 -6.75
C LEU A 68 -7.95 -9.48 -7.37
N GLY A 69 -7.41 -8.27 -7.31
CA GLY A 69 -8.00 -7.07 -7.88
C GLY A 69 -8.10 -7.12 -9.40
N THR A 70 -7.07 -7.65 -10.07
CA THR A 70 -7.11 -7.86 -11.54
C THR A 70 -8.17 -8.89 -11.91
N LEU A 71 -8.24 -10.02 -11.20
CA LEU A 71 -9.28 -11.04 -11.44
C LEU A 71 -10.68 -10.47 -11.22
N ALA A 72 -10.87 -9.68 -10.16
CA ALA A 72 -12.14 -9.02 -9.86
C ALA A 72 -12.50 -7.99 -10.96
N ALA A 73 -11.54 -7.19 -11.43
CA ALA A 73 -11.73 -6.24 -12.51
C ALA A 73 -12.16 -6.95 -13.82
N VAL A 74 -11.50 -8.05 -14.16
CA VAL A 74 -11.85 -8.87 -15.35
C VAL A 74 -13.25 -9.45 -15.19
N ALA A 75 -13.58 -10.03 -14.04
CA ALA A 75 -14.90 -10.59 -13.78
C ALA A 75 -16.02 -9.55 -13.88
N LEU A 76 -15.77 -8.32 -13.40
CA LEU A 76 -16.74 -7.22 -13.46
C LEU A 76 -16.84 -6.54 -14.83
N THR A 77 -15.77 -6.57 -15.65
CA THR A 77 -15.75 -5.84 -16.93
C THR A 77 -16.02 -6.76 -18.12
N ARG A 78 -15.43 -7.95 -18.14
CA ARG A 78 -15.49 -8.92 -19.24
C ARG A 78 -16.45 -10.07 -18.97
N GLY A 79 -16.69 -10.40 -17.69
CA GLY A 79 -17.58 -11.48 -17.31
C GLY A 79 -19.04 -11.21 -17.74
N GLU A 80 -19.75 -12.30 -18.03
CA GLU A 80 -21.20 -12.26 -18.24
C GLU A 80 -21.94 -11.81 -16.98
N ARG A 81 -23.23 -11.46 -17.14
CA ARG A 81 -24.07 -11.12 -15.98
C ARG A 81 -24.30 -12.35 -15.12
N PHE A 82 -23.74 -12.40 -13.92
CA PHE A 82 -23.95 -13.46 -12.95
C PHE A 82 -24.83 -13.01 -11.77
N LYS A 83 -25.51 -13.98 -11.15
CA LYS A 83 -26.33 -13.72 -9.95
C LYS A 83 -25.40 -13.26 -8.80
N GLY A 84 -25.75 -12.17 -8.14
CA GLY A 84 -24.93 -11.61 -7.06
C GLY A 84 -23.86 -10.61 -7.49
N ARG A 85 -23.76 -10.24 -8.78
CA ARG A 85 -22.78 -9.25 -9.26
C ARG A 85 -22.83 -7.92 -8.50
N THR A 86 -24.04 -7.43 -8.19
CA THR A 86 -24.23 -6.18 -7.43
C THR A 86 -23.69 -6.32 -6.01
N LEU A 87 -23.96 -7.44 -5.36
CA LEU A 87 -23.44 -7.72 -4.01
C LEU A 87 -21.90 -7.84 -4.04
N PHE A 88 -21.36 -8.60 -4.99
CA PHE A 88 -19.91 -8.74 -5.18
C PHE A 88 -19.22 -7.38 -5.41
N SER A 89 -19.79 -6.56 -6.28
CA SER A 89 -19.32 -5.20 -6.54
C SER A 89 -19.40 -4.33 -5.28
N GLY A 90 -20.53 -4.38 -4.54
CA GLY A 90 -20.69 -3.66 -3.29
C GLY A 90 -19.67 -4.06 -2.23
N MET A 91 -19.44 -5.36 -2.03
CA MET A 91 -18.43 -5.86 -1.09
C MET A 91 -17.01 -5.46 -1.49
N LEU A 92 -16.72 -5.45 -2.80
CA LEU A 92 -15.41 -5.08 -3.32
C LEU A 92 -15.11 -3.60 -3.11
N TYR A 93 -16.10 -2.71 -3.27
CA TYR A 93 -15.90 -1.27 -3.11
C TYR A 93 -16.17 -0.76 -1.69
N ALA A 94 -16.74 -1.59 -0.82
CA ALA A 94 -17.03 -1.19 0.56
C ALA A 94 -15.81 -0.60 1.30
N PRO A 95 -14.60 -1.18 1.23
CA PRO A 95 -13.44 -0.64 1.92
C PRO A 95 -13.01 0.75 1.44
N LEU A 96 -13.36 1.15 0.19
CA LEU A 96 -13.04 2.49 -0.32
C LEU A 96 -13.88 3.60 0.33
N VAL A 97 -15.05 3.25 0.84
CA VAL A 97 -16.02 4.20 1.42
C VAL A 97 -16.02 4.12 2.95
N MET A 98 -15.66 2.97 3.50
CA MET A 98 -15.63 2.76 4.94
C MET A 98 -14.42 3.44 5.57
N PRO A 99 -14.58 4.07 6.74
CA PRO A 99 -13.43 4.55 7.51
C PRO A 99 -12.47 3.40 7.86
N GLU A 100 -11.18 3.62 7.68
CA GLU A 100 -10.12 2.62 7.93
C GLU A 100 -10.18 2.03 9.35
N VAL A 101 -10.54 2.85 10.35
CA VAL A 101 -10.69 2.40 11.74
C VAL A 101 -11.77 1.31 11.86
N ILE A 102 -12.91 1.48 11.16
CA ILE A 102 -14.00 0.50 11.17
C ILE A 102 -13.57 -0.78 10.48
N THR A 103 -12.89 -0.66 9.34
CA THR A 103 -12.33 -1.80 8.61
C THR A 103 -11.31 -2.56 9.47
N GLY A 104 -10.36 -1.87 10.09
CA GLY A 104 -9.36 -2.46 10.97
C GLY A 104 -9.97 -3.17 12.19
N LEU A 105 -10.95 -2.52 12.84
CA LEU A 105 -11.66 -3.12 13.97
C LEU A 105 -12.47 -4.36 13.55
N SER A 106 -13.14 -4.32 12.41
CA SER A 106 -13.91 -5.46 11.89
C SER A 106 -13.01 -6.64 11.60
N LEU A 107 -11.84 -6.41 11.01
CA LEU A 107 -10.84 -7.44 10.75
C LEU A 107 -10.26 -8.01 12.05
N LEU A 108 -9.98 -7.15 13.04
CA LEU A 108 -9.54 -7.61 14.37
C LEU A 108 -10.58 -8.56 14.98
N LEU A 109 -11.87 -8.16 14.98
CA LEU A 109 -12.95 -9.00 15.52
C LEU A 109 -13.09 -10.33 14.76
N LEU A 110 -12.93 -10.30 13.44
CA LEU A 110 -12.91 -11.51 12.62
C LEU A 110 -11.75 -12.44 13.01
N PHE A 111 -10.53 -11.92 13.13
CA PHE A 111 -9.36 -12.73 13.49
C PHE A 111 -9.50 -13.31 14.89
N VAL A 112 -10.02 -12.54 15.84
CA VAL A 112 -10.31 -13.03 17.20
C VAL A 112 -11.38 -14.15 17.17
N ALA A 113 -12.45 -13.98 16.42
CA ALA A 113 -13.51 -14.97 16.28
C ALA A 113 -13.03 -16.29 15.64
N LEU A 114 -12.05 -16.19 14.73
CA LEU A 114 -11.41 -17.36 14.09
C LEU A 114 -10.27 -17.97 14.94
N GLY A 115 -9.94 -17.38 16.09
CA GLY A 115 -8.80 -17.82 16.90
C GLY A 115 -7.45 -17.64 16.21
N ALA A 116 -7.35 -16.74 15.21
CA ALA A 116 -6.12 -16.52 14.48
C ALA A 116 -5.15 -15.68 15.30
N GLU A 117 -3.93 -16.17 15.47
CA GLU A 117 -2.84 -15.40 16.10
C GLU A 117 -2.47 -14.21 15.22
N ARG A 118 -2.44 -13.03 15.85
CA ARG A 118 -2.07 -11.79 15.15
C ARG A 118 -0.58 -11.78 14.85
N GLY A 119 -0.23 -11.42 13.62
CA GLY A 119 1.13 -11.46 13.14
C GLY A 119 1.26 -11.02 11.69
N PHE A 120 2.29 -11.49 11.01
CA PHE A 120 2.56 -11.17 9.61
C PHE A 120 1.35 -11.41 8.69
N TRP A 121 0.69 -12.56 8.81
CA TRP A 121 -0.41 -12.93 7.90
C TRP A 121 -1.69 -12.13 8.15
N THR A 122 -2.01 -11.80 9.40
CA THR A 122 -3.20 -10.99 9.70
C THR A 122 -3.05 -9.57 9.16
N VAL A 123 -1.86 -8.98 9.30
CA VAL A 123 -1.55 -7.67 8.68
C VAL A 123 -1.59 -7.78 7.15
N THR A 124 -0.95 -8.79 6.57
CA THR A 124 -0.93 -9.00 5.11
C THR A 124 -2.32 -9.17 4.52
N ILE A 125 -3.19 -9.99 5.13
CA ILE A 125 -4.57 -10.19 4.67
C ILE A 125 -5.38 -8.89 4.79
N ALA A 126 -5.21 -8.16 5.89
CA ALA A 126 -5.90 -6.90 6.11
C ALA A 126 -5.52 -5.85 5.06
N HIS A 127 -4.22 -5.68 4.80
CA HIS A 127 -3.74 -4.77 3.75
C HIS A 127 -4.18 -5.23 2.35
N THR A 128 -4.14 -6.53 2.06
CA THR A 128 -4.65 -7.09 0.80
C THR A 128 -6.13 -6.73 0.61
N THR A 129 -6.95 -6.88 1.65
CA THR A 129 -8.39 -6.58 1.59
C THR A 129 -8.66 -5.12 1.23
N LEU A 130 -7.92 -4.18 1.82
CA LEU A 130 -8.05 -2.76 1.48
C LEU A 130 -7.51 -2.47 0.08
N THR A 131 -6.27 -2.89 -0.21
CA THR A 131 -5.55 -2.43 -1.40
C THR A 131 -6.06 -3.08 -2.70
N MET A 132 -6.65 -4.29 -2.64
CA MET A 132 -7.23 -4.91 -3.83
C MET A 132 -8.38 -4.09 -4.44
N CYS A 133 -9.10 -3.30 -3.61
CA CYS A 133 -10.17 -2.43 -4.09
C CYS A 133 -9.60 -1.36 -5.03
N PHE A 134 -8.50 -0.72 -4.65
CA PHE A 134 -7.81 0.28 -5.47
C PHE A 134 -7.28 -0.32 -6.77
N VAL A 135 -6.63 -1.49 -6.69
CA VAL A 135 -6.17 -2.20 -7.89
C VAL A 135 -7.33 -2.51 -8.84
N THR A 136 -8.45 -2.99 -8.28
CA THR A 136 -9.63 -3.30 -9.10
C THR A 136 -10.12 -2.08 -9.86
N VAL A 137 -10.22 -0.92 -9.21
CA VAL A 137 -10.67 0.33 -9.87
C VAL A 137 -9.73 0.73 -11.00
N ILE A 138 -8.40 0.68 -10.76
CA ILE A 138 -7.40 1.06 -11.77
C ILE A 138 -7.47 0.13 -12.98
N VAL A 139 -7.45 -1.18 -12.74
CA VAL A 139 -7.48 -2.18 -13.82
C VAL A 139 -8.82 -2.16 -14.55
N GLN A 140 -9.93 -2.00 -13.83
CA GLN A 140 -11.26 -1.91 -14.42
C GLN A 140 -11.42 -0.68 -15.31
N SER A 141 -10.91 0.47 -14.89
CA SER A 141 -10.89 1.69 -15.70
C SER A 141 -10.14 1.47 -17.01
N ARG A 142 -9.01 0.79 -16.99
CA ARG A 142 -8.23 0.48 -18.19
C ARG A 142 -8.95 -0.53 -19.10
N LEU A 143 -9.49 -1.60 -18.51
CA LEU A 143 -10.26 -2.62 -19.24
C LEU A 143 -11.52 -2.03 -19.93
N GLY A 144 -12.20 -1.10 -19.25
CA GLY A 144 -13.38 -0.43 -19.79
C GLY A 144 -13.09 0.43 -21.02
N GLY A 145 -11.87 0.95 -21.14
CA GLY A 145 -11.42 1.72 -22.30
C GLY A 145 -10.85 0.88 -23.45
N LEU A 146 -10.75 -0.44 -23.32
CA LEU A 146 -10.27 -1.33 -24.37
C LEU A 146 -11.42 -1.88 -25.20
N ASP A 147 -11.29 -1.77 -26.53
CA ASP A 147 -12.24 -2.33 -27.47
C ASP A 147 -12.21 -3.87 -27.41
N ARG A 148 -13.38 -4.48 -27.29
CA ARG A 148 -13.55 -5.94 -27.28
C ARG A 148 -13.22 -6.58 -28.64
N SER A 149 -13.30 -5.83 -29.71
CA SER A 149 -12.95 -6.28 -31.07
C SER A 149 -11.53 -6.85 -31.15
N LEU A 150 -10.60 -6.39 -30.31
CA LEU A 150 -9.23 -6.93 -30.25
C LEU A 150 -9.19 -8.38 -29.75
N GLU A 151 -10.01 -8.70 -28.74
CA GLU A 151 -10.14 -10.05 -28.20
C GLU A 151 -10.90 -10.94 -29.21
N GLU A 152 -11.96 -10.42 -29.83
CA GLU A 152 -12.77 -11.11 -30.84
C GLU A 152 -11.91 -11.45 -32.06
N ALA A 153 -11.13 -10.51 -32.58
CA ALA A 153 -10.23 -10.76 -33.71
C ALA A 153 -9.19 -11.86 -33.40
N ALA A 154 -8.66 -11.90 -32.16
CA ALA A 154 -7.75 -12.98 -31.73
C ALA A 154 -8.49 -14.34 -31.70
N MET A 155 -9.75 -14.38 -31.29
CA MET A 155 -10.56 -15.59 -31.28
C MET A 155 -10.91 -16.04 -32.69
N ASP A 156 -11.22 -15.12 -33.61
CA ASP A 156 -11.43 -15.43 -35.01
C ASP A 156 -10.21 -16.05 -35.72
N LEU A 157 -9.02 -15.68 -35.23
CA LEU A 157 -7.73 -16.30 -35.64
C LEU A 157 -7.44 -17.64 -34.93
N GLY A 158 -8.42 -18.21 -34.21
CA GLY A 158 -8.33 -19.53 -33.58
C GLY A 158 -7.78 -19.54 -32.13
N CYS A 159 -7.65 -18.39 -31.49
CA CYS A 159 -7.33 -18.34 -30.06
C CYS A 159 -8.55 -18.74 -29.22
N ASN A 160 -8.35 -19.55 -28.18
CA ASN A 160 -9.38 -19.69 -27.16
C ASN A 160 -9.42 -18.41 -26.26
N PRO A 161 -10.51 -18.18 -25.51
CA PRO A 161 -10.66 -16.93 -24.70
C PRO A 161 -9.52 -16.66 -23.73
N VAL A 162 -8.95 -17.70 -23.10
CA VAL A 162 -7.82 -17.55 -22.16
C VAL A 162 -6.57 -17.12 -22.90
N ARG A 163 -6.31 -17.70 -24.09
CA ARG A 163 -5.16 -17.34 -24.91
C ARG A 163 -5.31 -15.93 -25.48
N ALA A 164 -6.51 -15.54 -25.91
CA ALA A 164 -6.81 -14.17 -26.35
C ALA A 164 -6.55 -13.17 -25.21
N PHE A 165 -7.02 -13.47 -24.00
CA PHE A 165 -6.75 -12.65 -22.83
C PHE A 165 -5.25 -12.49 -22.55
N VAL A 166 -4.49 -13.59 -22.49
CA VAL A 166 -3.06 -13.56 -22.16
C VAL A 166 -2.22 -12.91 -23.27
N ALA A 167 -2.58 -13.15 -24.55
CA ALA A 167 -1.80 -12.66 -25.68
C ALA A 167 -2.13 -11.21 -26.09
N VAL A 168 -3.35 -10.75 -25.83
CA VAL A 168 -3.85 -9.43 -26.27
C VAL A 168 -4.17 -8.55 -25.08
N THR A 169 -5.12 -8.94 -24.22
CA THR A 169 -5.63 -8.08 -23.16
C THR A 169 -4.62 -7.83 -22.07
N LEU A 170 -3.97 -8.89 -21.56
CA LEU A 170 -3.02 -8.79 -20.46
C LEU A 170 -1.85 -7.84 -20.77
N PRO A 171 -1.18 -7.88 -21.93
CA PRO A 171 -0.15 -6.90 -22.28
C PRO A 171 -0.67 -5.47 -22.34
N LEU A 172 -1.88 -5.26 -22.83
CA LEU A 172 -2.51 -3.93 -22.96
C LEU A 172 -2.88 -3.30 -21.60
N ILE A 173 -3.18 -4.14 -20.61
CA ILE A 173 -3.49 -3.68 -19.24
C ILE A 173 -2.27 -3.76 -18.31
N ALA A 174 -1.15 -4.34 -18.73
CA ALA A 174 0.05 -4.51 -17.89
C ALA A 174 0.52 -3.19 -17.23
N PRO A 175 0.51 -2.03 -17.92
CA PRO A 175 0.86 -0.76 -17.28
C PRO A 175 -0.10 -0.38 -16.14
N ALA A 176 -1.41 -0.67 -16.28
CA ALA A 176 -2.39 -0.42 -15.23
C ALA A 176 -2.24 -1.40 -14.05
N ILE A 177 -1.89 -2.65 -14.34
CA ILE A 177 -1.57 -3.66 -13.31
C ILE A 177 -0.32 -3.21 -12.52
N ALA A 178 0.73 -2.75 -13.19
CA ALA A 178 1.94 -2.23 -12.56
C ALA A 178 1.65 -1.00 -11.69
N ALA A 179 0.88 -0.04 -12.21
CA ALA A 179 0.45 1.14 -11.45
C ALA A 179 -0.41 0.74 -10.24
N GLY A 180 -1.31 -0.22 -10.39
CA GLY A 180 -2.11 -0.76 -9.29
C GLY A 180 -1.25 -1.44 -8.22
N TRP A 181 -0.23 -2.20 -8.62
CA TRP A 181 0.72 -2.81 -7.69
C TRP A 181 1.52 -1.76 -6.93
N MET A 182 2.04 -0.75 -7.61
CA MET A 182 2.79 0.34 -6.97
C MET A 182 1.93 1.11 -5.98
N LEU A 183 0.68 1.42 -6.33
CA LEU A 183 -0.25 2.08 -5.41
C LEU A 183 -0.56 1.19 -4.21
N ALA A 184 -0.85 -0.10 -4.42
CA ALA A 184 -1.11 -1.04 -3.33
C ALA A 184 0.09 -1.20 -2.40
N PHE A 185 1.31 -1.23 -2.96
CA PHE A 185 2.56 -1.28 -2.21
C PHE A 185 2.73 -0.04 -1.33
N THR A 186 2.54 1.15 -1.90
CA THR A 186 2.68 2.41 -1.17
C THR A 186 1.65 2.52 -0.05
N LEU A 187 0.37 2.25 -0.34
CA LEU A 187 -0.71 2.27 0.66
C LEU A 187 -0.48 1.27 1.80
N SER A 188 0.10 0.12 1.50
CA SER A 188 0.44 -0.87 2.53
C SER A 188 1.66 -0.49 3.34
N LEU A 189 2.61 0.24 2.74
CA LEU A 189 3.87 0.61 3.39
C LEU A 189 3.67 1.71 4.45
N ASP A 190 2.79 2.65 4.21
CA ASP A 190 2.53 3.80 5.09
C ASP A 190 1.33 3.59 6.03
N ASP A 191 0.61 2.45 5.92
CA ASP A 191 -0.54 2.19 6.76
C ASP A 191 -0.16 2.05 8.24
N LEU A 192 -0.81 2.86 9.06
CA LEU A 192 -0.73 2.82 10.51
C LEU A 192 -2.03 2.29 11.12
N VAL A 193 -3.16 2.64 10.52
CA VAL A 193 -4.48 2.46 11.15
C VAL A 193 -4.86 1.00 11.17
N ILE A 194 -4.96 0.36 10.03
CA ILE A 194 -5.35 -1.07 9.92
C ILE A 194 -4.27 -1.94 10.57
N ALA A 195 -2.99 -1.62 10.33
CA ALA A 195 -1.88 -2.34 10.95
C ALA A 195 -1.96 -2.32 12.48
N SER A 196 -2.38 -1.22 13.11
CA SER A 196 -2.50 -1.13 14.58
C SER A 196 -3.50 -2.10 15.19
N PHE A 197 -4.56 -2.46 14.45
CA PHE A 197 -5.56 -3.45 14.88
C PHE A 197 -5.14 -4.89 14.60
N THR A 198 -4.37 -5.12 13.53
CA THR A 198 -4.11 -6.46 12.99
C THR A 198 -2.72 -6.99 13.31
N THR A 199 -1.81 -6.15 13.80
CA THR A 199 -0.47 -6.54 14.24
C THR A 199 -0.51 -7.28 15.58
N GLY A 200 0.50 -8.13 15.80
CA GLY A 200 0.71 -8.89 17.03
C GLY A 200 2.16 -8.80 17.51
N PRO A 201 2.51 -9.55 18.57
CA PRO A 201 3.89 -9.56 19.07
C PRO A 201 4.90 -9.90 17.96
N GLY A 202 5.96 -9.12 17.84
CA GLY A 202 7.03 -9.32 16.86
C GLY A 202 6.67 -8.97 15.40
N SER A 203 5.46 -8.46 15.11
CA SER A 203 5.03 -8.11 13.76
C SER A 203 4.74 -6.61 13.58
N ALA A 204 5.29 -5.76 14.45
CA ALA A 204 5.14 -4.32 14.36
C ALA A 204 5.74 -3.80 13.04
N THR A 205 4.93 -3.05 12.28
CA THR A 205 5.36 -2.37 11.07
C THR A 205 6.12 -1.08 11.41
N LEU A 206 6.86 -0.56 10.44
CA LEU A 206 7.65 0.66 10.62
C LEU A 206 6.80 1.88 11.03
N PRO A 207 5.62 2.15 10.43
CA PRO A 207 4.72 3.22 10.89
C PRO A 207 4.30 3.08 12.36
N ILE A 208 3.98 1.86 12.82
CA ILE A 208 3.62 1.59 14.21
C ILE A 208 4.82 1.89 15.13
N ARG A 209 6.02 1.49 14.73
CA ARG A 209 7.24 1.72 15.50
C ARG A 209 7.54 3.22 15.61
N ILE A 210 7.51 3.93 14.49
CA ILE A 210 7.69 5.40 14.44
C ILE A 210 6.66 6.09 15.33
N TYR A 211 5.39 5.73 15.22
CA TYR A 211 4.32 6.33 16.02
C TYR A 211 4.52 6.10 17.52
N SER A 212 4.98 4.92 17.90
CA SER A 212 5.30 4.60 19.31
C SER A 212 6.46 5.46 19.84
N GLU A 213 7.52 5.64 19.04
CA GLU A 213 8.66 6.50 19.41
C GLU A 213 8.24 7.98 19.52
N VAL A 214 7.42 8.47 18.59
CA VAL A 214 6.89 9.85 18.62
C VAL A 214 6.08 10.11 19.89
N ARG A 215 5.29 9.14 20.35
CA ARG A 215 4.50 9.25 21.59
C ARG A 215 5.38 9.32 22.84
N LEU A 216 6.53 8.69 22.84
CA LEU A 216 7.50 8.72 23.95
C LEU A 216 8.35 9.99 23.94
N GLY A 217 8.35 10.74 22.85
CA GLY A 217 9.09 11.98 22.63
C GLY A 217 9.74 12.00 21.26
N VAL A 218 9.59 13.12 20.56
CA VAL A 218 10.12 13.25 19.19
C VAL A 218 11.65 13.28 19.24
N LYS A 219 12.28 12.27 18.65
CA LYS A 219 13.73 12.19 18.46
C LYS A 219 14.11 12.64 17.04
N PRO A 220 15.25 13.32 16.85
CA PRO A 220 15.70 13.71 15.51
C PRO A 220 15.95 12.53 14.56
N GLU A 221 16.16 11.34 15.07
CA GLU A 221 16.29 10.08 14.33
C GLU A 221 15.08 9.81 13.44
N ILE A 222 13.87 10.21 13.86
CA ILE A 222 12.64 10.07 13.10
C ILE A 222 12.71 10.83 11.78
N ASN A 223 13.34 12.01 11.76
CA ASN A 223 13.52 12.77 10.52
C ASN A 223 14.40 12.01 9.51
N ALA A 224 15.45 11.31 9.99
CA ALA A 224 16.30 10.50 9.13
C ALA A 224 15.54 9.30 8.56
N ILE A 225 14.73 8.62 9.37
CA ILE A 225 13.90 7.49 8.96
C ILE A 225 12.87 7.95 7.92
N CYS A 226 12.13 9.01 8.19
CA CYS A 226 11.16 9.55 7.25
C CYS A 226 11.81 9.97 5.92
N THR A 227 13.01 10.55 5.97
CA THR A 227 13.79 10.91 4.76
C THR A 227 14.14 9.68 3.93
N LEU A 228 14.56 8.57 4.58
CA LEU A 228 14.85 7.31 3.89
C LEU A 228 13.59 6.71 3.25
N ILE A 229 12.45 6.74 3.94
CA ILE A 229 11.18 6.26 3.40
C ILE A 229 10.78 7.08 2.18
N ILE A 230 10.79 8.41 2.28
CA ILE A 230 10.47 9.31 1.16
C ILE A 230 11.40 9.03 -0.02
N GLY A 231 12.71 8.93 0.22
CA GLY A 231 13.69 8.64 -0.83
C GLY A 231 13.58 7.23 -1.44
N SER A 232 12.92 6.28 -0.78
CA SER A 232 12.70 4.93 -1.31
C SER A 232 11.45 4.84 -2.20
N ILE A 233 10.53 5.80 -2.12
CA ILE A 233 9.25 5.80 -2.82
C ILE A 233 9.28 6.74 -4.04
N THR A 234 10.15 7.76 -4.02
CA THR A 234 10.34 8.72 -5.11
C THR A 234 11.36 8.26 -6.12
#